data_dab9d7bca2b770e82121dff059878daf
#
_entry.id   dab9d7bca2b770e82121dff059878daf
#
_cell.length_a   1.000
_cell.length_b   1.000
_cell.length_c   1.000
_cell.angle_alpha   90.00
_cell.angle_beta   90.00
_cell.angle_gamma   90.00
#
_symmetry.space_group_name_H-M   'P 1'
#
loop_
_entity.id
_entity.type
_entity.pdbx_description
1 polymer ?
#
loop_
_entity_poly.entity_id
_entity_poly.type
_entity_poly.pdbx_seq_one_letter_code
_entity_poly.pdbx_strand_id
1 'polypeptide(L)'
;MPKTFFITTAIDYTNSPPHIGHAYEKVLADVIARYRRLKGDKVFFLTGVDQHGQKVQQSAAKAGVPPAEFVKEITQKFVDLWEKLDVKYDEWAETTSERHKKVVQGILQRLFDAGQIYKDKQTGYYSVRQEQFLTDKERGPDGQFGPEWGQVEFREEENYYFKLSQHKEWLLQYLDNRKDAVIPDFRQTELRNAVEKLGGDLCISRPKSRLDWGIELPFDKDFVNYVWFDALTNYISFAGYDPSQSTLSSQPSTFRDKWPALQIIGKDILVPAHGIYWLIMLHAIGFPDDQMPQLLVHGWWNLGGAKMSKSAGNIVDPFVIVDKYGAEPVRLYLTGAIATGEDADFSEERLLRYYNTWLANGLGNLVSRTLSMVHRYLGGRLSRIQSKQSTKLASSWLNSIEQGVLTGETFSYSEDFDETPYDKVFSLPKFQVHKAVGLIIETIAKCDRAIEESAPWQLAKDPTNAEELARILYNLTEVIRVIAIWISPVMPKTAHGIFDQLNWKMELSEKEERFSLADAEWGRLPDGHVVGKPKPLFPRIETDKGV
;
A
#
# COMPACT_ATOMS: atom_id res chain seq x y z
N MET A 1 20.72 -17.01 -4.72
CA MET A 1 19.72 -16.28 -5.52
C MET A 1 19.38 -15.00 -4.76
N PRO A 2 19.07 -13.88 -5.40
CA PRO A 2 18.63 -12.69 -4.67
C PRO A 2 17.35 -13.01 -3.90
N LYS A 3 17.26 -12.51 -2.66
CA LYS A 3 16.10 -12.71 -1.78
C LYS A 3 14.86 -12.05 -2.41
N THR A 4 13.72 -12.73 -2.34
CA THR A 4 12.44 -12.16 -2.82
C THR A 4 11.99 -11.03 -1.89
N PHE A 5 11.59 -9.89 -2.43
CA PHE A 5 10.92 -8.84 -1.68
C PHE A 5 9.49 -9.26 -1.41
N PHE A 6 9.20 -9.60 -0.17
CA PHE A 6 7.86 -10.03 0.25
C PHE A 6 7.11 -8.84 0.84
N ILE A 7 5.99 -8.49 0.22
CA ILE A 7 5.09 -7.44 0.67
C ILE A 7 3.69 -8.01 0.90
N THR A 8 3.04 -7.59 1.97
CA THR A 8 1.66 -7.98 2.27
C THR A 8 0.81 -6.79 2.67
N THR A 9 -0.51 -6.92 2.53
CA THR A 9 -1.48 -6.06 3.22
C THR A 9 -2.18 -6.84 4.32
N ALA A 10 -2.88 -6.14 5.21
CA ALA A 10 -3.89 -6.80 6.00
C ALA A 10 -4.92 -7.48 5.09
N ILE A 11 -5.41 -8.65 5.50
CA ILE A 11 -6.52 -9.31 4.82
C ILE A 11 -7.85 -8.66 5.23
N ASP A 12 -8.75 -8.48 4.26
CA ASP A 12 -9.97 -7.69 4.46
C ASP A 12 -11.07 -8.52 5.14
N TYR A 13 -11.67 -7.97 6.19
CA TYR A 13 -12.71 -8.66 6.93
C TYR A 13 -14.04 -8.68 6.17
N THR A 14 -14.52 -9.88 5.79
CA THR A 14 -15.68 -10.08 4.92
C THR A 14 -17.04 -9.89 5.60
N ASN A 15 -17.10 -9.11 6.66
CA ASN A 15 -18.37 -8.74 7.28
C ASN A 15 -19.15 -7.68 6.48
N SER A 16 -18.56 -7.12 5.44
CA SER A 16 -19.15 -6.04 4.64
C SER A 16 -18.39 -5.76 3.34
N PRO A 17 -19.00 -5.12 2.30
CA PRO A 17 -18.32 -4.68 1.09
C PRO A 17 -17.17 -3.72 1.34
N PRO A 18 -16.21 -3.60 0.38
CA PRO A 18 -15.07 -2.69 0.49
C PRO A 18 -15.48 -1.20 0.51
N HIS A 19 -14.60 -0.36 1.05
CA HIS A 19 -14.69 1.11 1.02
C HIS A 19 -13.34 1.73 0.63
N ILE A 20 -13.28 3.05 0.48
CA ILE A 20 -12.08 3.76 -0.01
C ILE A 20 -10.83 3.53 0.85
N GLY A 21 -10.99 3.25 2.16
CA GLY A 21 -9.86 2.91 3.04
C GLY A 21 -9.18 1.60 2.66
N HIS A 22 -9.96 0.56 2.28
CA HIS A 22 -9.40 -0.69 1.75
C HIS A 22 -8.69 -0.44 0.41
N ALA A 23 -9.29 0.38 -0.48
CA ALA A 23 -8.68 0.75 -1.74
C ALA A 23 -7.31 1.42 -1.55
N TYR A 24 -7.18 2.33 -0.57
CA TYR A 24 -5.92 2.99 -0.25
C TYR A 24 -4.82 2.00 0.12
N GLU A 25 -5.10 1.10 1.06
CA GLU A 25 -4.11 0.12 1.53
C GLU A 25 -3.59 -0.76 0.38
N LYS A 26 -4.49 -1.30 -0.45
CA LYS A 26 -4.10 -2.18 -1.56
C LYS A 26 -3.37 -1.44 -2.66
N VAL A 27 -3.80 -0.21 -2.99
CA VAL A 27 -3.09 0.63 -3.96
C VAL A 27 -1.71 1.02 -3.46
N LEU A 28 -1.56 1.38 -2.17
CA LEU A 28 -0.25 1.68 -1.57
C LEU A 28 0.71 0.50 -1.69
N ALA A 29 0.23 -0.71 -1.36
CA ALA A 29 1.03 -1.93 -1.48
C ALA A 29 1.41 -2.25 -2.92
N ASP A 30 0.45 -2.13 -3.85
CA ASP A 30 0.68 -2.38 -5.28
C ASP A 30 1.69 -1.40 -5.87
N VAL A 31 1.62 -0.12 -5.50
CA VAL A 31 2.60 0.89 -5.94
C VAL A 31 4.01 0.53 -5.46
N ILE A 32 4.18 0.12 -4.21
CA ILE A 32 5.47 -0.32 -3.69
C ILE A 32 5.94 -1.60 -4.40
N ALA A 33 5.05 -2.57 -4.60
CA ALA A 33 5.35 -3.81 -5.30
C ALA A 33 5.80 -3.55 -6.74
N ARG A 34 5.08 -2.68 -7.50
CA ARG A 34 5.43 -2.28 -8.87
C ARG A 34 6.76 -1.55 -8.93
N TYR A 35 7.02 -0.63 -7.99
CA TYR A 35 8.33 0.03 -7.90
C TYR A 35 9.47 -0.98 -7.70
N ARG A 36 9.30 -1.94 -6.80
CA ARG A 36 10.32 -2.97 -6.54
C ARG A 36 10.54 -3.87 -7.77
N ARG A 37 9.47 -4.22 -8.50
CA ARG A 37 9.59 -4.93 -9.79
C ARG A 37 10.30 -4.08 -10.84
N LEU A 38 9.98 -2.78 -10.92
CA LEU A 38 10.64 -1.83 -11.81
C LEU A 38 12.15 -1.71 -11.53
N LYS A 39 12.55 -1.78 -10.26
CA LYS A 39 13.94 -1.83 -9.81
C LYS A 39 14.65 -3.16 -10.16
N GLY A 40 13.91 -4.18 -10.55
CA GLY A 40 14.42 -5.50 -10.92
C GLY A 40 14.37 -6.53 -9.79
N ASP A 41 13.73 -6.23 -8.67
CA ASP A 41 13.56 -7.19 -7.59
C ASP A 41 12.56 -8.28 -7.96
N LYS A 42 12.80 -9.50 -7.47
CA LYS A 42 11.78 -10.52 -7.42
C LYS A 42 10.81 -10.18 -6.30
N VAL A 43 9.55 -9.93 -6.62
CA VAL A 43 8.51 -9.53 -5.66
C VAL A 43 7.51 -10.66 -5.46
N PHE A 44 7.04 -10.82 -4.22
CA PHE A 44 5.89 -11.64 -3.87
C PHE A 44 4.91 -10.78 -3.07
N PHE A 45 3.77 -10.44 -3.68
CA PHE A 45 2.72 -9.64 -3.07
C PHE A 45 1.53 -10.52 -2.66
N LEU A 46 1.29 -10.61 -1.35
CA LEU A 46 0.19 -11.35 -0.73
C LEU A 46 -0.88 -10.38 -0.23
N THR A 47 -2.12 -10.62 -0.60
CA THR A 47 -3.31 -9.98 -0.01
C THR A 47 -4.44 -11.00 0.08
N GLY A 48 -5.59 -10.64 0.61
CA GLY A 48 -6.71 -11.58 0.71
C GLY A 48 -7.82 -11.11 1.63
N VAL A 49 -8.59 -12.08 2.13
CA VAL A 49 -9.78 -11.86 2.95
C VAL A 49 -9.77 -12.71 4.21
N ASP A 50 -10.23 -12.11 5.30
CA ASP A 50 -10.58 -12.79 6.55
C ASP A 50 -12.07 -13.14 6.54
N GLN A 51 -12.36 -14.45 6.58
CA GLN A 51 -13.69 -14.99 6.34
C GLN A 51 -14.35 -15.61 7.57
N HIS A 52 -13.65 -15.67 8.71
CA HIS A 52 -14.17 -16.25 9.94
C HIS A 52 -14.64 -15.21 10.95
N GLY A 53 -15.26 -15.65 12.04
CA GLY A 53 -15.57 -14.86 13.21
C GLY A 53 -17.03 -14.47 13.38
N GLN A 54 -17.32 -13.94 14.57
CA GLN A 54 -18.69 -13.70 15.04
C GLN A 54 -19.42 -12.62 14.21
N LYS A 55 -18.73 -11.56 13.77
CA LYS A 55 -19.35 -10.50 12.96
C LYS A 55 -19.76 -11.00 11.58
N VAL A 56 -18.96 -11.90 10.97
CA VAL A 56 -19.33 -12.56 9.71
C VAL A 56 -20.57 -13.43 9.91
N GLN A 57 -20.58 -14.29 10.95
CA GLN A 57 -21.73 -15.12 11.28
C GLN A 57 -23.00 -14.30 11.50
N GLN A 58 -22.90 -13.19 12.24
CA GLN A 58 -24.02 -12.27 12.47
C GLN A 58 -24.49 -11.55 11.20
N SER A 59 -23.56 -11.14 10.33
CA SER A 59 -23.90 -10.49 9.07
C SER A 59 -24.59 -11.46 8.10
N ALA A 60 -24.13 -12.70 8.02
CA ALA A 60 -24.76 -13.77 7.27
C ALA A 60 -26.17 -14.07 7.76
N ALA A 61 -26.35 -14.18 9.09
CA ALA A 61 -27.67 -14.40 9.71
C ALA A 61 -28.63 -13.23 9.40
N LYS A 62 -28.17 -11.98 9.43
CA LYS A 62 -28.98 -10.81 9.04
C LYS A 62 -29.36 -10.83 7.56
N ALA A 63 -28.49 -11.34 6.71
CA ALA A 63 -28.75 -11.51 5.28
C ALA A 63 -29.62 -12.74 4.97
N GLY A 64 -29.87 -13.63 5.95
CA GLY A 64 -30.67 -14.83 5.79
C GLY A 64 -29.99 -15.93 4.98
N VAL A 65 -28.65 -15.93 4.91
CA VAL A 65 -27.85 -16.91 4.14
C VAL A 65 -26.80 -17.58 5.04
N PRO A 66 -26.31 -18.80 4.68
CA PRO A 66 -25.20 -19.42 5.38
C PRO A 66 -23.92 -18.58 5.33
N PRO A 67 -23.06 -18.59 6.37
CA PRO A 67 -21.79 -17.84 6.38
C PRO A 67 -20.90 -18.11 5.16
N ALA A 68 -20.81 -19.35 4.69
CA ALA A 68 -20.01 -19.71 3.51
C ALA A 68 -20.49 -19.01 2.23
N GLU A 69 -21.79 -18.87 2.02
CA GLU A 69 -22.35 -18.16 0.87
C GLU A 69 -22.13 -16.65 1.02
N PHE A 70 -22.36 -16.12 2.22
CA PHE A 70 -22.15 -14.71 2.51
C PHE A 70 -20.72 -14.26 2.24
N VAL A 71 -19.71 -14.98 2.78
CA VAL A 71 -18.31 -14.61 2.57
C VAL A 71 -17.89 -14.74 1.13
N LYS A 72 -18.43 -15.70 0.37
CA LYS A 72 -18.15 -15.84 -1.06
C LYS A 72 -18.63 -14.62 -1.85
N GLU A 73 -19.83 -14.13 -1.58
CA GLU A 73 -20.37 -12.92 -2.23
C GLU A 73 -19.52 -11.68 -1.89
N ILE A 74 -19.19 -11.50 -0.60
CA ILE A 74 -18.39 -10.34 -0.17
C ILE A 74 -16.96 -10.42 -0.72
N THR A 75 -16.34 -11.60 -0.71
CA THR A 75 -15.01 -11.83 -1.32
C THR A 75 -14.98 -11.39 -2.78
N GLN A 76 -16.00 -11.75 -3.56
CA GLN A 76 -16.08 -11.34 -4.96
C GLN A 76 -16.07 -9.81 -5.13
N LYS A 77 -16.77 -9.06 -4.26
CA LYS A 77 -16.75 -7.59 -4.28
C LYS A 77 -15.35 -7.01 -4.03
N PHE A 78 -14.55 -7.65 -3.18
CA PHE A 78 -13.15 -7.26 -2.99
C PHE A 78 -12.32 -7.56 -4.25
N VAL A 79 -12.43 -8.76 -4.80
CA VAL A 79 -11.73 -9.14 -6.05
C VAL A 79 -12.06 -8.19 -7.19
N ASP A 80 -13.35 -7.92 -7.42
CA ASP A 80 -13.82 -7.01 -8.47
C ASP A 80 -13.22 -5.60 -8.32
N LEU A 81 -13.10 -5.11 -7.06
CA LEU A 81 -12.50 -3.80 -6.81
C LEU A 81 -10.99 -3.80 -7.10
N TRP A 82 -10.28 -4.87 -6.72
CA TRP A 82 -8.83 -4.95 -6.99
C TRP A 82 -8.54 -5.07 -8.47
N GLU A 83 -9.34 -5.81 -9.22
CA GLU A 83 -9.28 -5.85 -10.69
C GLU A 83 -9.54 -4.47 -11.30
N LYS A 84 -10.59 -3.78 -10.84
CA LYS A 84 -10.97 -2.45 -11.32
C LYS A 84 -9.90 -1.39 -11.03
N LEU A 85 -9.20 -1.49 -9.90
CA LEU A 85 -8.08 -0.64 -9.52
C LEU A 85 -6.74 -1.07 -10.12
N ASP A 86 -6.70 -2.19 -10.86
CA ASP A 86 -5.48 -2.76 -11.44
C ASP A 86 -4.42 -3.10 -10.38
N VAL A 87 -4.85 -3.66 -9.24
CA VAL A 87 -3.95 -4.17 -8.19
C VAL A 87 -3.42 -5.54 -8.61
N LYS A 88 -2.10 -5.71 -8.64
CA LYS A 88 -1.41 -6.94 -9.11
C LYS A 88 -0.73 -7.67 -7.96
N TYR A 89 -1.47 -8.56 -7.32
CA TYR A 89 -0.95 -9.47 -6.30
C TYR A 89 -0.54 -10.82 -6.91
N ASP A 90 0.37 -11.52 -6.24
CA ASP A 90 0.89 -12.82 -6.67
C ASP A 90 0.19 -13.98 -5.97
N GLU A 91 -0.40 -13.75 -4.79
CA GLU A 91 -1.10 -14.77 -4.02
C GLU A 91 -2.32 -14.16 -3.32
N TRP A 92 -3.41 -14.94 -3.26
CA TRP A 92 -4.66 -14.57 -2.61
C TRP A 92 -4.92 -15.43 -1.37
N ALA A 93 -5.06 -14.81 -0.22
CA ALA A 93 -5.34 -15.47 1.04
C ALA A 93 -6.85 -15.55 1.32
N GLU A 94 -7.32 -16.74 1.65
CA GLU A 94 -8.67 -17.00 2.18
C GLU A 94 -8.55 -17.83 3.46
N THR A 95 -9.00 -17.31 4.59
CA THR A 95 -8.83 -18.00 5.88
C THR A 95 -9.65 -19.30 5.98
N THR A 96 -10.69 -19.45 5.15
CA THR A 96 -11.46 -20.70 5.03
C THR A 96 -10.74 -21.81 4.26
N SER A 97 -9.59 -21.54 3.62
CA SER A 97 -8.86 -22.55 2.85
C SER A 97 -8.26 -23.62 3.77
N GLU A 98 -8.30 -24.87 3.33
CA GLU A 98 -7.77 -26.01 4.10
C GLU A 98 -6.25 -25.90 4.36
N ARG A 99 -5.50 -25.28 3.43
CA ARG A 99 -4.07 -25.00 3.62
C ARG A 99 -3.84 -24.12 4.84
N HIS A 100 -4.61 -23.04 4.95
CA HIS A 100 -4.53 -22.10 6.07
C HIS A 100 -4.94 -22.74 7.39
N LYS A 101 -6.09 -23.40 7.42
CA LYS A 101 -6.60 -24.09 8.62
C LYS A 101 -5.60 -25.07 9.20
N LYS A 102 -4.94 -25.87 8.35
CA LYS A 102 -3.89 -26.82 8.77
C LYS A 102 -2.72 -26.12 9.45
N VAL A 103 -2.28 -24.98 8.91
CA VAL A 103 -1.16 -24.22 9.50
C VAL A 103 -1.58 -23.63 10.85
N VAL A 104 -2.76 -23.02 10.94
CA VAL A 104 -3.29 -22.46 12.20
C VAL A 104 -3.40 -23.58 13.26
N GLN A 105 -4.01 -24.71 12.93
CA GLN A 105 -4.15 -25.84 13.86
C GLN A 105 -2.79 -26.41 14.29
N GLY A 106 -1.82 -26.51 13.37
CA GLY A 106 -0.47 -26.97 13.71
C GLY A 106 0.26 -26.02 14.66
N ILE A 107 0.11 -24.70 14.49
CA ILE A 107 0.68 -23.70 15.40
C ILE A 107 -0.02 -23.76 16.77
N LEU A 108 -1.34 -23.85 16.80
CA LEU A 108 -2.12 -23.95 18.05
C LEU A 108 -1.71 -25.20 18.84
N GLN A 109 -1.61 -26.37 18.18
CA GLN A 109 -1.16 -27.60 18.83
C GLN A 109 0.24 -27.45 19.42
N ARG A 110 1.18 -26.91 18.65
CA ARG A 110 2.55 -26.69 19.11
C ARG A 110 2.62 -25.76 20.33
N LEU A 111 1.86 -24.68 20.35
CA LEU A 111 1.80 -23.77 21.49
C LEU A 111 1.12 -24.39 22.71
N PHE A 112 0.10 -25.24 22.50
CA PHE A 112 -0.55 -25.99 23.57
C PHE A 112 0.42 -26.99 24.21
N ASP A 113 1.10 -27.80 23.39
CA ASP A 113 2.10 -28.79 23.85
C ASP A 113 3.28 -28.14 24.58
N ALA A 114 3.65 -26.91 24.18
CA ALA A 114 4.68 -26.11 24.85
C ALA A 114 4.18 -25.43 26.15
N GLY A 115 2.92 -25.64 26.54
CA GLY A 115 2.33 -25.03 27.73
C GLY A 115 2.13 -23.50 27.61
N GLN A 116 2.14 -22.95 26.39
CA GLN A 116 1.87 -21.54 26.12
C GLN A 116 0.36 -21.24 26.06
N ILE A 117 -0.48 -22.25 25.94
CA ILE A 117 -1.93 -22.16 25.94
C ILE A 117 -2.48 -22.94 27.15
N TYR A 118 -3.43 -22.34 27.86
CA TYR A 118 -4.10 -22.94 29.00
C TYR A 118 -5.60 -22.64 28.97
N LYS A 119 -6.39 -23.45 29.67
CA LYS A 119 -7.84 -23.27 29.81
C LYS A 119 -8.14 -22.59 31.13
N ASP A 120 -9.02 -21.58 31.09
CA ASP A 120 -9.43 -20.85 32.29
C ASP A 120 -10.87 -20.36 32.15
N LYS A 121 -11.47 -20.04 33.29
CA LYS A 121 -12.85 -19.57 33.43
C LYS A 121 -12.86 -18.09 33.74
N GLN A 122 -13.45 -17.31 32.84
CA GLN A 122 -13.59 -15.87 33.02
C GLN A 122 -15.04 -15.52 33.35
N THR A 123 -15.18 -14.72 34.39
CA THR A 123 -16.48 -14.17 34.83
C THR A 123 -16.38 -12.64 34.78
N GLY A 124 -17.31 -11.97 34.12
CA GLY A 124 -17.26 -10.52 34.03
C GLY A 124 -18.23 -9.92 33.04
N TYR A 125 -18.09 -8.63 32.82
CA TYR A 125 -18.86 -7.91 31.81
C TYR A 125 -18.22 -8.11 30.43
N TYR A 126 -19.06 -8.42 29.44
CA TYR A 126 -18.66 -8.72 28.08
C TYR A 126 -19.30 -7.74 27.09
N SER A 127 -18.48 -7.07 26.29
CA SER A 127 -18.95 -6.26 25.17
C SER A 127 -19.24 -7.15 23.96
N VAL A 128 -20.49 -7.25 23.56
CA VAL A 128 -20.90 -7.98 22.35
C VAL A 128 -20.34 -7.31 21.09
N ARG A 129 -20.24 -5.96 21.11
CA ARG A 129 -19.73 -5.17 19.99
C ARG A 129 -18.25 -5.35 19.77
N GLN A 130 -17.45 -5.36 20.84
CA GLN A 130 -15.98 -5.47 20.77
C GLN A 130 -15.49 -6.91 20.89
N GLU A 131 -16.39 -7.86 21.17
CA GLU A 131 -16.09 -9.28 21.33
C GLU A 131 -15.06 -9.59 22.43
N GLN A 132 -15.07 -8.81 23.52
CA GLN A 132 -14.14 -8.96 24.63
C GLN A 132 -14.76 -8.75 26.00
N PHE A 133 -14.16 -9.36 27.03
CA PHE A 133 -14.48 -9.04 28.41
C PHE A 133 -13.93 -7.67 28.79
N LEU A 134 -14.70 -6.94 29.59
CA LEU A 134 -14.39 -5.61 30.06
C LEU A 134 -13.97 -5.66 31.54
N THR A 135 -13.06 -4.79 31.90
CA THR A 135 -12.62 -4.57 33.29
C THR A 135 -13.19 -3.24 33.81
N ASP A 136 -12.98 -2.94 35.06
CA ASP A 136 -13.42 -1.65 35.62
C ASP A 136 -12.65 -0.44 35.04
N LYS A 137 -11.53 -0.68 34.35
CA LYS A 137 -10.76 0.37 33.65
C LYS A 137 -11.49 0.95 32.44
N GLU A 138 -12.38 0.17 31.83
CA GLU A 138 -13.20 0.57 30.69
C GLU A 138 -14.47 1.31 31.10
N ARG A 139 -14.73 1.46 32.41
CA ARG A 139 -15.87 2.26 32.89
C ARG A 139 -15.56 3.75 32.80
N GLY A 140 -16.58 4.51 32.42
CA GLY A 140 -16.53 5.97 32.48
C GLY A 140 -16.53 6.52 33.90
N PRO A 141 -16.37 7.84 34.05
CA PRO A 141 -16.43 8.51 35.37
C PRO A 141 -17.74 8.29 36.14
N ASP A 142 -18.80 7.93 35.43
CA ASP A 142 -20.14 7.59 35.97
C ASP A 142 -20.25 6.13 36.41
N GLY A 143 -19.17 5.34 36.31
CA GLY A 143 -19.14 3.93 36.63
C GLY A 143 -19.84 3.01 35.62
N GLN A 144 -20.32 3.55 34.48
CA GLN A 144 -20.98 2.79 33.43
C GLN A 144 -20.01 2.53 32.25
N PHE A 145 -20.33 1.52 31.44
CA PHE A 145 -19.65 1.30 30.17
C PHE A 145 -20.25 2.22 29.09
N GLY A 146 -19.42 3.00 28.42
CA GLY A 146 -19.86 3.96 27.43
C GLY A 146 -20.45 3.32 26.15
N PRO A 147 -21.08 4.11 25.27
CA PRO A 147 -21.71 3.63 24.04
C PRO A 147 -20.73 2.99 23.04
N GLU A 148 -19.43 3.24 23.17
CA GLU A 148 -18.38 2.61 22.39
C GLU A 148 -18.31 1.09 22.60
N TRP A 149 -18.73 0.60 23.77
CA TRP A 149 -18.77 -0.82 24.12
C TRP A 149 -20.04 -1.53 23.60
N GLY A 150 -21.06 -0.78 23.16
CA GLY A 150 -22.33 -1.32 22.68
C GLY A 150 -23.10 -2.08 23.76
N GLN A 151 -23.72 -3.20 23.39
CA GLN A 151 -24.40 -4.06 24.38
C GLN A 151 -23.38 -4.74 25.27
N VAL A 152 -23.49 -4.55 26.58
CA VAL A 152 -22.65 -5.18 27.61
C VAL A 152 -23.51 -6.11 28.45
N GLU A 153 -23.05 -7.34 28.64
CA GLU A 153 -23.75 -8.36 29.43
C GLU A 153 -22.79 -9.05 30.40
N PHE A 154 -23.30 -9.48 31.56
CA PHE A 154 -22.50 -10.25 32.51
C PHE A 154 -22.46 -11.71 32.06
N ARG A 155 -21.25 -12.26 31.92
CA ARG A 155 -21.01 -13.63 31.45
C ARG A 155 -20.03 -14.37 32.33
N GLU A 156 -20.24 -15.68 32.38
CA GLU A 156 -19.29 -16.66 32.84
C GLU A 156 -19.02 -17.60 31.68
N GLU A 157 -17.74 -17.67 31.22
CA GLU A 157 -17.38 -18.46 30.05
C GLU A 157 -16.00 -19.08 30.26
N GLU A 158 -15.87 -20.36 29.94
CA GLU A 158 -14.60 -21.05 29.92
C GLU A 158 -14.00 -20.93 28.52
N ASN A 159 -12.72 -20.54 28.45
CA ASN A 159 -12.00 -20.34 27.20
C ASN A 159 -10.54 -20.78 27.32
N TYR A 160 -9.85 -20.85 26.17
CA TYR A 160 -8.41 -21.02 26.09
C TYR A 160 -7.72 -19.67 25.97
N TYR A 161 -6.60 -19.53 26.68
CA TYR A 161 -5.80 -18.31 26.77
C TYR A 161 -4.38 -18.58 26.34
N PHE A 162 -3.82 -17.70 25.52
CA PHE A 162 -2.41 -17.66 25.16
C PHE A 162 -1.67 -16.75 26.16
N LYS A 163 -0.54 -17.23 26.71
CA LYS A 163 0.26 -16.55 27.73
C LYS A 163 0.97 -15.32 27.19
N LEU A 164 0.22 -14.39 26.61
CA LEU A 164 0.70 -13.18 25.96
C LEU A 164 1.57 -12.32 26.90
N SER A 165 1.15 -12.18 28.15
CA SER A 165 1.82 -11.36 29.17
C SER A 165 3.25 -11.77 29.47
N GLN A 166 3.60 -13.05 29.30
CA GLN A 166 4.95 -13.58 29.51
C GLN A 166 5.98 -13.04 28.51
N HIS A 167 5.54 -12.56 27.35
CA HIS A 167 6.39 -12.06 26.27
C HIS A 167 6.54 -10.54 26.26
N LYS A 168 5.94 -9.83 27.23
CA LYS A 168 5.94 -8.37 27.28
C LYS A 168 7.36 -7.78 27.30
N GLU A 169 8.22 -8.27 28.19
CA GLU A 169 9.59 -7.75 28.34
C GLU A 169 10.42 -7.99 27.08
N TRP A 170 10.26 -9.14 26.42
CA TRP A 170 10.89 -9.40 25.14
C TRP A 170 10.45 -8.37 24.09
N LEU A 171 9.14 -8.10 23.96
CA LEU A 171 8.63 -7.17 22.95
C LEU A 171 9.12 -5.74 23.18
N LEU A 172 9.20 -5.28 24.44
CA LEU A 172 9.78 -3.98 24.76
C LEU A 172 11.26 -3.91 24.33
N GLN A 173 12.07 -4.92 24.66
CA GLN A 173 13.47 -4.98 24.25
C GLN A 173 13.62 -5.04 22.73
N TYR A 174 12.80 -5.81 22.04
CA TYR A 174 12.78 -5.90 20.58
C TYR A 174 12.53 -4.52 19.94
N LEU A 175 11.49 -3.78 20.39
CA LEU A 175 11.18 -2.44 19.88
C LEU A 175 12.25 -1.40 20.22
N ASP A 176 12.93 -1.55 21.37
CA ASP A 176 14.03 -0.67 21.75
C ASP A 176 15.29 -0.91 20.92
N ASN A 177 15.55 -2.15 20.51
CA ASN A 177 16.72 -2.54 19.72
C ASN A 177 16.52 -2.31 18.22
N ARG A 178 15.31 -2.52 17.70
CA ARG A 178 14.98 -2.40 16.28
C ARG A 178 14.12 -1.15 16.01
N LYS A 179 14.79 -0.04 15.66
CA LYS A 179 14.16 1.28 15.49
C LYS A 179 13.30 1.41 14.24
N ASP A 180 13.39 0.46 13.31
CA ASP A 180 12.64 0.39 12.05
C ASP A 180 11.62 -0.76 12.03
N ALA A 181 11.29 -1.34 13.19
CA ALA A 181 10.29 -2.39 13.29
C ALA A 181 8.91 -1.91 12.81
N VAL A 182 8.59 -0.65 13.09
CA VAL A 182 7.34 0.00 12.69
C VAL A 182 7.63 1.35 12.02
N ILE A 183 7.04 1.59 10.88
CA ILE A 183 7.16 2.83 10.10
C ILE A 183 5.78 3.49 10.01
N PRO A 184 5.68 4.80 10.21
CA PRO A 184 6.71 5.76 10.66
C PRO A 184 7.03 5.66 12.15
N ASP A 185 8.13 6.29 12.58
CA ASP A 185 8.72 6.20 13.93
C ASP A 185 7.72 6.53 15.05
N PHE A 186 6.83 7.50 14.83
CA PHE A 186 5.83 7.86 15.85
C PHE A 186 4.84 6.71 16.10
N ARG A 187 4.57 5.85 15.11
CA ARG A 187 3.75 4.64 15.29
C ARG A 187 4.45 3.59 16.12
N GLN A 188 5.78 3.48 16.00
CA GLN A 188 6.56 2.62 16.89
C GLN A 188 6.49 3.11 18.33
N THR A 189 6.54 4.43 18.54
CA THR A 189 6.38 5.03 19.87
C THR A 189 4.99 4.76 20.46
N GLU A 190 3.92 4.89 19.66
CA GLU A 190 2.55 4.53 20.06
C GLU A 190 2.45 3.07 20.48
N LEU A 191 3.01 2.17 19.68
CA LEU A 191 3.04 0.74 19.97
C LEU A 191 3.79 0.45 21.28
N ARG A 192 4.99 1.01 21.44
CA ARG A 192 5.80 0.81 22.62
C ARG A 192 5.07 1.23 23.90
N ASN A 193 4.42 2.40 23.88
CA ASN A 193 3.60 2.90 24.99
C ASN A 193 2.40 1.99 25.30
N ALA A 194 1.84 1.35 24.28
CA ALA A 194 0.74 0.39 24.46
C ALA A 194 1.26 -0.93 25.09
N VAL A 195 2.43 -1.41 24.67
CA VAL A 195 3.07 -2.60 25.25
C VAL A 195 3.40 -2.39 26.73
N GLU A 196 3.84 -1.21 27.16
CA GLU A 196 4.06 -0.89 28.59
C GLU A 196 2.79 -1.10 29.45
N LYS A 197 1.62 -0.87 28.86
CA LYS A 197 0.32 -1.03 29.54
C LYS A 197 -0.26 -2.44 29.37
N LEU A 198 0.42 -3.32 28.64
CA LEU A 198 -0.06 -4.68 28.42
C LEU A 198 -0.21 -5.40 29.75
N GLY A 199 -1.40 -5.91 30.01
CA GLY A 199 -1.73 -6.71 31.17
C GLY A 199 -2.71 -7.82 30.80
N GLY A 200 -2.44 -9.04 31.31
CA GLY A 200 -3.27 -10.21 31.05
C GLY A 200 -2.90 -10.97 29.78
N ASP A 201 -3.53 -12.11 29.63
CA ASP A 201 -3.30 -13.07 28.55
C ASP A 201 -4.41 -12.96 27.48
N LEU A 202 -4.11 -13.41 26.28
CA LEU A 202 -5.03 -13.31 25.16
C LEU A 202 -6.02 -14.49 25.14
N CYS A 203 -7.31 -14.22 25.26
CA CYS A 203 -8.36 -15.21 25.02
C CYS A 203 -8.39 -15.59 23.53
N ILE A 204 -8.04 -16.85 23.20
CA ILE A 204 -7.87 -17.33 21.83
C ILE A 204 -8.97 -18.30 21.37
N SER A 205 -10.04 -18.47 22.14
CA SER A 205 -11.12 -19.38 21.75
C SER A 205 -12.52 -18.82 21.96
N ARG A 206 -13.49 -19.47 21.36
CA ARG A 206 -14.92 -19.29 21.60
C ARG A 206 -15.60 -20.66 21.62
N PRO A 207 -16.51 -20.91 22.57
CA PRO A 207 -17.32 -22.13 22.53
C PRO A 207 -18.16 -22.21 21.25
N LYS A 208 -18.27 -23.39 20.63
CA LYS A 208 -19.08 -23.60 19.43
C LYS A 208 -20.56 -23.24 19.62
N SER A 209 -21.06 -23.36 20.84
CA SER A 209 -22.42 -22.91 21.17
C SER A 209 -22.67 -21.42 20.89
N ARG A 210 -21.60 -20.63 20.82
CA ARG A 210 -21.65 -19.18 20.54
C ARG A 210 -21.15 -18.83 19.14
N LEU A 211 -20.11 -19.48 18.70
CA LEU A 211 -19.47 -19.26 17.39
C LEU A 211 -19.06 -20.62 16.81
N ASP A 212 -19.73 -21.04 15.74
CA ASP A 212 -19.39 -22.26 15.01
C ASP A 212 -18.67 -21.98 13.67
N TRP A 213 -18.67 -20.70 13.23
CA TRP A 213 -17.98 -20.25 12.02
C TRP A 213 -16.55 -19.79 12.33
N GLY A 214 -15.64 -20.75 12.44
CA GLY A 214 -14.24 -20.57 12.77
C GLY A 214 -13.43 -21.85 12.64
N ILE A 215 -12.12 -21.79 12.91
CA ILE A 215 -11.23 -22.95 12.89
C ILE A 215 -11.33 -23.69 14.23
N GLU A 216 -11.65 -24.98 14.20
CA GLU A 216 -11.69 -25.80 15.41
C GLU A 216 -10.32 -25.89 16.07
N LEU A 217 -10.27 -25.84 17.41
CA LEU A 217 -9.05 -26.12 18.16
C LEU A 217 -8.64 -27.58 17.98
N PRO A 218 -7.38 -27.90 17.69
CA PRO A 218 -6.96 -29.27 17.46
C PRO A 218 -7.03 -30.15 18.73
N PHE A 219 -6.90 -29.55 19.90
CA PHE A 219 -6.90 -30.23 21.20
C PHE A 219 -8.28 -30.21 21.94
N ASP A 220 -9.26 -29.42 21.45
CA ASP A 220 -10.62 -29.37 22.01
C ASP A 220 -11.63 -28.92 20.95
N LYS A 221 -12.40 -29.87 20.40
CA LYS A 221 -13.32 -29.63 19.28
C LYS A 221 -14.61 -28.90 19.67
N ASP A 222 -14.84 -28.67 20.95
CA ASP A 222 -16.00 -27.88 21.43
C ASP A 222 -15.75 -26.36 21.31
N PHE A 223 -14.53 -25.98 20.90
CA PHE A 223 -14.11 -24.59 20.73
C PHE A 223 -13.60 -24.32 19.31
N VAL A 224 -13.81 -23.10 18.87
CA VAL A 224 -13.16 -22.54 17.68
C VAL A 224 -12.14 -21.48 18.07
N ASN A 225 -11.15 -21.29 17.21
CA ASN A 225 -10.11 -20.28 17.35
C ASN A 225 -10.68 -18.86 17.24
N TYR A 226 -10.11 -17.94 17.99
CA TYR A 226 -10.40 -16.51 17.91
C TYR A 226 -9.84 -15.90 16.63
N VAL A 227 -10.66 -15.05 16.00
CA VAL A 227 -10.40 -14.51 14.66
C VAL A 227 -9.01 -13.88 14.46
N TRP A 228 -8.48 -13.16 15.44
CA TRP A 228 -7.15 -12.55 15.29
C TRP A 228 -6.01 -13.55 15.24
N PHE A 229 -6.07 -14.64 16.00
CA PHE A 229 -5.04 -15.68 15.91
C PHE A 229 -5.09 -16.41 14.56
N ASP A 230 -6.29 -16.57 14.01
CA ASP A 230 -6.55 -17.09 12.68
C ASP A 230 -6.01 -16.11 11.62
N ALA A 231 -6.59 -14.91 11.56
CA ALA A 231 -6.27 -13.92 10.54
C ALA A 231 -4.78 -13.62 10.45
N LEU A 232 -4.08 -13.37 11.57
CA LEU A 232 -2.66 -13.02 11.58
C LEU A 232 -1.75 -14.14 11.03
N THR A 233 -2.16 -15.39 11.15
CA THR A 233 -1.39 -16.54 10.62
C THR A 233 -1.35 -16.57 9.09
N ASN A 234 -2.23 -15.83 8.38
CA ASN A 234 -2.23 -15.78 6.92
C ASN A 234 -0.87 -15.42 6.32
N TYR A 235 -0.14 -14.50 6.93
CA TYR A 235 1.13 -13.98 6.43
C TYR A 235 2.20 -15.06 6.25
N ILE A 236 2.16 -16.11 7.07
CA ILE A 236 3.11 -17.22 6.96
C ILE A 236 2.49 -18.43 6.26
N SER A 237 1.20 -18.72 6.46
CA SER A 237 0.54 -19.89 5.85
C SER A 237 0.53 -19.81 4.32
N PHE A 238 0.25 -18.61 3.75
CA PHE A 238 0.26 -18.39 2.31
C PHE A 238 1.67 -18.15 1.74
N ALA A 239 2.65 -17.84 2.59
CA ALA A 239 4.06 -17.81 2.19
C ALA A 239 4.69 -19.20 2.08
N GLY A 240 4.05 -20.22 2.64
CA GLY A 240 4.50 -21.61 2.58
C GLY A 240 5.15 -22.13 3.87
N TYR A 241 4.80 -21.54 5.01
CA TYR A 241 5.24 -22.03 6.34
C TYR A 241 4.69 -23.43 6.62
N ASP A 242 5.57 -24.32 7.12
CA ASP A 242 5.23 -25.67 7.54
C ASP A 242 5.29 -25.77 9.07
N PRO A 243 4.14 -25.93 9.76
CA PRO A 243 4.08 -25.98 11.22
C PRO A 243 4.74 -27.23 11.82
N SER A 244 5.03 -28.26 11.01
CA SER A 244 5.74 -29.47 11.46
C SER A 244 7.24 -29.24 11.68
N GLN A 245 7.79 -28.17 11.10
CA GLN A 245 9.20 -27.83 11.25
C GLN A 245 9.45 -27.06 12.56
N SER A 246 10.41 -27.51 13.34
CA SER A 246 10.71 -26.96 14.66
C SER A 246 11.46 -25.63 14.63
N THR A 247 12.20 -25.33 13.57
CA THR A 247 13.04 -24.14 13.44
C THR A 247 12.80 -23.42 12.12
N LEU A 248 13.12 -22.13 12.06
CA LEU A 248 13.01 -21.36 10.82
C LEU A 248 13.99 -21.86 9.75
N SER A 249 15.17 -22.33 10.14
CA SER A 249 16.17 -22.89 9.22
C SER A 249 15.73 -24.20 8.56
N SER A 250 14.85 -24.96 9.19
CA SER A 250 14.27 -26.19 8.63
C SER A 250 13.02 -25.96 7.77
N GLN A 251 12.50 -24.74 7.74
CA GLN A 251 11.37 -24.40 6.88
C GLN A 251 11.67 -24.62 5.39
N PRO A 252 10.66 -24.90 4.55
CA PRO A 252 10.84 -25.03 3.11
C PRO A 252 11.56 -23.81 2.50
N SER A 253 12.41 -24.03 1.51
CA SER A 253 13.11 -22.96 0.81
C SER A 253 12.15 -21.91 0.22
N THR A 254 10.99 -22.35 -0.27
CA THR A 254 9.93 -21.48 -0.80
C THR A 254 9.40 -20.48 0.23
N PHE A 255 9.42 -20.81 1.53
CA PHE A 255 9.13 -19.89 2.61
C PHE A 255 10.34 -19.00 2.93
N ARG A 256 11.51 -19.61 3.14
CA ARG A 256 12.74 -18.90 3.56
C ARG A 256 13.21 -17.85 2.54
N ASP A 257 12.98 -18.11 1.24
CA ASP A 257 13.33 -17.18 0.15
C ASP A 257 12.45 -15.93 0.14
N LYS A 258 11.27 -15.96 0.76
CA LYS A 258 10.34 -14.84 0.86
C LYS A 258 10.48 -14.10 2.19
N TRP A 259 10.45 -14.83 3.31
CA TRP A 259 10.39 -14.26 4.65
C TRP A 259 11.70 -13.56 5.08
N PRO A 260 11.68 -12.42 5.83
CA PRO A 260 10.53 -11.71 6.38
C PRO A 260 9.82 -10.79 5.37
N ALA A 261 8.60 -10.36 5.73
CA ALA A 261 7.75 -9.49 4.94
C ALA A 261 7.82 -8.02 5.38
N LEU A 262 7.57 -7.12 4.42
CA LEU A 262 7.02 -5.80 4.70
C LEU A 262 5.49 -5.93 4.77
N GLN A 263 4.89 -5.60 5.91
CA GLN A 263 3.45 -5.71 6.12
C GLN A 263 2.83 -4.31 6.17
N ILE A 264 1.94 -4.01 5.22
CA ILE A 264 1.20 -2.75 5.17
C ILE A 264 -0.11 -2.93 5.92
N ILE A 265 -0.36 -2.09 6.90
CA ILE A 265 -1.51 -2.20 7.80
C ILE A 265 -2.10 -0.84 8.16
N GLY A 266 -3.39 -0.80 8.43
CA GLY A 266 -4.05 0.37 8.98
C GLY A 266 -3.65 0.63 10.44
N LYS A 267 -3.61 1.89 10.85
CA LYS A 267 -3.25 2.29 12.22
C LYS A 267 -4.16 1.69 13.30
N ASP A 268 -5.41 1.38 12.97
CA ASP A 268 -6.41 0.83 13.89
C ASP A 268 -6.19 -0.65 14.22
N ILE A 269 -5.36 -1.33 13.45
CA ILE A 269 -5.00 -2.74 13.68
C ILE A 269 -3.52 -2.91 14.07
N LEU A 270 -2.78 -1.80 14.24
CA LEU A 270 -1.43 -1.84 14.81
C LEU A 270 -1.50 -2.33 16.26
N VAL A 271 -2.34 -1.67 17.06
CA VAL A 271 -2.52 -2.01 18.48
C VAL A 271 -3.96 -2.52 18.69
N PRO A 272 -4.12 -3.72 19.24
CA PRO A 272 -3.07 -4.65 19.69
C PRO A 272 -2.64 -5.68 18.64
N ALA A 273 -3.38 -5.83 17.53
CA ALA A 273 -3.34 -7.02 16.68
C ALA A 273 -1.95 -7.28 16.07
N HIS A 274 -1.43 -6.39 15.23
CA HIS A 274 -0.17 -6.62 14.51
C HIS A 274 1.07 -6.33 15.35
N GLY A 275 1.02 -5.25 16.13
CA GLY A 275 2.18 -4.81 16.92
C GLY A 275 2.40 -5.62 18.20
N ILE A 276 1.33 -6.20 18.78
CA ILE A 276 1.43 -6.99 20.01
C ILE A 276 1.19 -8.47 19.72
N TYR A 277 -0.03 -8.85 19.31
CA TYR A 277 -0.39 -10.27 19.17
C TYR A 277 0.48 -10.96 18.13
N TRP A 278 0.63 -10.39 16.96
CA TRP A 278 1.36 -11.03 15.86
C TRP A 278 2.86 -11.16 16.14
N LEU A 279 3.52 -10.10 16.62
CA LEU A 279 4.95 -10.18 16.94
C LEU A 279 5.21 -11.19 18.05
N ILE A 280 4.37 -11.21 19.10
CA ILE A 280 4.49 -12.19 20.19
C ILE A 280 4.19 -13.61 19.69
N MET A 281 3.19 -13.80 18.83
CA MET A 281 2.91 -15.11 18.24
C MET A 281 4.13 -15.66 17.47
N LEU A 282 4.74 -14.83 16.63
CA LEU A 282 5.96 -15.21 15.89
C LEU A 282 7.11 -15.59 16.84
N HIS A 283 7.34 -14.77 17.86
CA HIS A 283 8.36 -15.06 18.88
C HIS A 283 8.08 -16.39 19.61
N ALA A 284 6.84 -16.61 20.03
CA ALA A 284 6.44 -17.83 20.76
C ALA A 284 6.60 -19.10 19.93
N ILE A 285 6.47 -19.01 18.59
CA ILE A 285 6.75 -20.14 17.68
C ILE A 285 8.20 -20.19 17.19
N GLY A 286 9.09 -19.37 17.77
CA GLY A 286 10.54 -19.47 17.60
C GLY A 286 11.13 -18.68 16.43
N PHE A 287 10.48 -17.61 15.96
CA PHE A 287 11.08 -16.69 15.01
C PHE A 287 12.13 -15.81 15.73
N PRO A 288 13.36 -15.70 15.22
CA PRO A 288 14.37 -14.82 15.80
C PRO A 288 14.09 -13.35 15.46
N ASP A 289 14.66 -12.43 16.25
CA ASP A 289 14.40 -10.99 16.17
C ASP A 289 14.74 -10.39 14.79
N ASP A 290 15.80 -10.86 14.15
CA ASP A 290 16.23 -10.43 12.81
C ASP A 290 15.33 -10.96 11.67
N GLN A 291 14.42 -11.87 11.99
CA GLN A 291 13.44 -12.43 11.06
C GLN A 291 12.00 -11.98 11.37
N MET A 292 11.83 -10.99 12.25
CA MET A 292 10.53 -10.37 12.45
C MET A 292 10.15 -9.48 11.25
N PRO A 293 8.86 -9.39 10.88
CA PRO A 293 8.41 -8.52 9.80
C PRO A 293 8.64 -7.05 10.14
N GLN A 294 8.65 -6.21 9.11
CA GLN A 294 8.57 -4.76 9.25
C GLN A 294 7.12 -4.31 9.00
N LEU A 295 6.60 -3.44 9.86
CA LEU A 295 5.23 -2.94 9.77
C LEU A 295 5.22 -1.53 9.19
N LEU A 296 4.62 -1.34 8.01
CA LEU A 296 4.33 -0.03 7.44
C LEU A 296 2.88 0.35 7.77
N VAL A 297 2.72 1.32 8.65
CA VAL A 297 1.42 1.72 9.18
C VAL A 297 0.90 2.95 8.45
N HIS A 298 -0.22 2.81 7.79
CA HIS A 298 -0.88 3.93 7.14
C HIS A 298 -1.99 4.53 8.02
N GLY A 299 -2.29 5.81 7.79
CA GLY A 299 -3.41 6.51 8.41
C GLY A 299 -4.74 6.24 7.71
N TRP A 300 -5.78 6.95 8.12
CA TRP A 300 -7.11 6.81 7.56
C TRP A 300 -7.43 7.89 6.52
N TRP A 301 -8.22 7.48 5.54
CA TRP A 301 -9.06 8.41 4.81
C TRP A 301 -10.35 8.64 5.59
N ASN A 302 -10.51 9.85 6.12
CA ASN A 302 -11.71 10.32 6.82
C ASN A 302 -12.70 10.94 5.83
N LEU A 303 -13.91 11.23 6.28
CA LEU A 303 -14.88 12.05 5.57
C LEU A 303 -15.47 13.09 6.53
N GLY A 304 -15.23 14.37 6.25
CA GLY A 304 -15.65 15.47 7.11
C GLY A 304 -15.01 15.44 8.51
N GLY A 305 -13.73 15.07 8.61
CA GLY A 305 -12.98 14.96 9.86
C GLY A 305 -13.30 13.72 10.69
N ALA A 306 -14.23 12.86 10.26
CA ALA A 306 -14.61 11.65 10.99
C ALA A 306 -14.18 10.37 10.25
N LYS A 307 -13.81 9.34 11.03
CA LYS A 307 -13.56 7.99 10.46
C LYS A 307 -14.81 7.52 9.71
N MET A 308 -14.60 7.03 8.49
CA MET A 308 -15.66 6.42 7.72
C MET A 308 -16.19 5.17 8.43
N SER A 309 -17.48 5.12 8.64
CA SER A 309 -18.15 3.95 9.21
C SER A 309 -19.56 3.78 8.67
N LYS A 310 -20.00 2.53 8.53
CA LYS A 310 -21.36 2.22 8.06
C LYS A 310 -22.44 2.72 9.00
N SER A 311 -22.19 2.64 10.30
CA SER A 311 -23.13 3.13 11.32
C SER A 311 -23.33 4.64 11.27
N ALA A 312 -22.35 5.39 10.78
CA ALA A 312 -22.43 6.83 10.56
C ALA A 312 -22.98 7.22 9.17
N GLY A 313 -23.14 6.25 8.25
CA GLY A 313 -23.61 6.50 6.88
C GLY A 313 -22.65 7.35 6.03
N ASN A 314 -21.38 7.48 6.44
CA ASN A 314 -20.37 8.34 5.81
C ASN A 314 -19.31 7.53 5.05
N ILE A 315 -19.71 6.52 4.28
CA ILE A 315 -18.80 5.68 3.50
C ILE A 315 -18.72 6.18 2.06
N VAL A 316 -17.49 6.29 1.54
CA VAL A 316 -17.25 6.52 0.12
C VAL A 316 -17.12 5.17 -0.60
N ASP A 317 -18.01 4.94 -1.56
CA ASP A 317 -17.97 3.74 -2.41
C ASP A 317 -16.86 3.91 -3.48
N PRO A 318 -15.80 3.08 -3.44
CA PRO A 318 -14.70 3.17 -4.38
C PRO A 318 -15.11 2.82 -5.82
N PHE A 319 -16.13 1.98 -6.03
CA PHE A 319 -16.60 1.66 -7.38
C PHE A 319 -17.15 2.88 -8.09
N VAL A 320 -17.97 3.67 -7.40
CA VAL A 320 -18.55 4.92 -7.94
C VAL A 320 -17.44 5.91 -8.30
N ILE A 321 -16.45 6.04 -7.42
CA ILE A 321 -15.33 6.97 -7.64
C ILE A 321 -14.47 6.51 -8.84
N VAL A 322 -14.17 5.22 -8.95
CA VAL A 322 -13.39 4.69 -10.07
C VAL A 322 -14.15 4.76 -11.38
N ASP A 323 -15.46 4.54 -11.37
CA ASP A 323 -16.30 4.69 -12.60
C ASP A 323 -16.31 6.12 -13.12
N LYS A 324 -16.32 7.09 -12.20
CA LYS A 324 -16.39 8.51 -12.56
C LYS A 324 -15.04 9.10 -13.01
N TYR A 325 -13.95 8.73 -12.35
CA TYR A 325 -12.64 9.36 -12.54
C TYR A 325 -11.62 8.47 -13.23
N GLY A 326 -11.87 7.17 -13.32
CA GLY A 326 -10.90 6.17 -13.76
C GLY A 326 -10.00 5.67 -12.64
N ALA A 327 -9.47 4.47 -12.81
CA ALA A 327 -8.64 3.81 -11.80
C ALA A 327 -7.34 4.60 -11.47
N GLU A 328 -6.60 5.01 -12.50
CA GLU A 328 -5.29 5.65 -12.30
C GLU A 328 -5.35 7.03 -11.64
N PRO A 329 -6.29 7.93 -11.98
CA PRO A 329 -6.49 9.16 -11.21
C PRO A 329 -6.83 8.91 -9.74
N VAL A 330 -7.63 7.87 -9.45
CA VAL A 330 -7.95 7.48 -8.07
C VAL A 330 -6.70 6.96 -7.36
N ARG A 331 -5.90 6.09 -8.00
CA ARG A 331 -4.62 5.60 -7.47
C ARG A 331 -3.67 6.75 -7.14
N LEU A 332 -3.51 7.69 -8.07
CA LEU A 332 -2.66 8.87 -7.90
C LEU A 332 -3.14 9.73 -6.72
N TYR A 333 -4.45 9.99 -6.61
CA TYR A 333 -5.01 10.78 -5.52
C TYR A 333 -4.83 10.10 -4.17
N LEU A 334 -5.14 8.79 -4.08
CA LEU A 334 -5.02 8.04 -2.84
C LEU A 334 -3.59 7.99 -2.31
N THR A 335 -2.60 7.92 -3.18
CA THR A 335 -1.19 7.77 -2.77
C THR A 335 -0.40 9.07 -2.74
N GLY A 336 -0.84 10.09 -3.47
CA GLY A 336 -0.13 11.37 -3.58
C GLY A 336 -0.69 12.47 -2.67
N ALA A 337 -1.97 12.40 -2.30
CA ALA A 337 -2.64 13.46 -1.52
C ALA A 337 -2.62 13.23 0.00
N ILE A 338 -2.04 12.11 0.45
CA ILE A 338 -1.90 11.76 1.87
C ILE A 338 -0.44 11.42 2.18
N ALA A 339 0.10 11.96 3.26
CA ALA A 339 1.39 11.53 3.77
C ALA A 339 1.28 10.12 4.37
N THR A 340 2.20 9.23 3.98
CA THR A 340 2.19 7.85 4.50
C THR A 340 2.28 7.84 6.02
N GLY A 341 1.34 7.19 6.68
CA GLY A 341 1.24 7.13 8.14
C GLY A 341 0.31 8.16 8.79
N GLU A 342 -0.08 9.21 8.07
CA GLU A 342 -0.98 10.26 8.56
C GLU A 342 -2.40 10.07 8.06
N ASP A 343 -3.34 10.77 8.69
CA ASP A 343 -4.75 10.81 8.26
C ASP A 343 -4.98 11.94 7.25
N ALA A 344 -5.96 11.74 6.37
CA ALA A 344 -6.46 12.79 5.49
C ALA A 344 -7.98 12.70 5.32
N ASP A 345 -8.60 13.82 4.96
CA ASP A 345 -10.00 13.85 4.57
C ASP A 345 -10.16 13.58 3.07
N PHE A 346 -11.00 12.60 2.74
CA PHE A 346 -11.45 12.38 1.37
C PHE A 346 -12.45 13.47 0.99
N SER A 347 -12.23 14.05 -0.18
CA SER A 347 -13.16 14.98 -0.80
C SER A 347 -13.16 14.76 -2.30
N GLU A 348 -14.34 14.51 -2.86
CA GLU A 348 -14.50 14.35 -4.30
C GLU A 348 -14.13 15.64 -5.05
N GLU A 349 -14.42 16.80 -4.48
CA GLU A 349 -14.00 18.11 -5.03
C GLU A 349 -12.45 18.21 -5.08
N ARG A 350 -11.76 17.77 -4.02
CA ARG A 350 -10.28 17.74 -4.01
C ARG A 350 -9.74 16.76 -5.04
N LEU A 351 -10.36 15.59 -5.21
CA LEU A 351 -9.99 14.62 -6.24
C LEU A 351 -10.16 15.23 -7.64
N LEU A 352 -11.30 15.86 -7.92
CA LEU A 352 -11.56 16.51 -9.20
C LEU A 352 -10.55 17.64 -9.47
N ARG A 353 -10.26 18.46 -8.47
CA ARG A 353 -9.23 19.51 -8.57
C ARG A 353 -7.85 18.89 -8.81
N TYR A 354 -7.50 17.82 -8.12
CA TYR A 354 -6.25 17.09 -8.27
C TYR A 354 -6.11 16.53 -9.69
N TYR A 355 -7.17 15.89 -10.20
CA TYR A 355 -7.27 15.41 -11.58
C TYR A 355 -7.05 16.54 -12.60
N ASN A 356 -7.83 17.61 -12.52
CA ASN A 356 -7.75 18.70 -13.50
C ASN A 356 -6.40 19.43 -13.45
N THR A 357 -5.85 19.63 -12.26
CA THR A 357 -4.58 20.36 -12.09
C THR A 357 -3.39 19.52 -12.55
N TRP A 358 -3.26 18.29 -12.04
CA TRP A 358 -2.03 17.51 -12.21
C TRP A 358 -2.06 16.56 -13.40
N LEU A 359 -3.24 16.11 -13.81
CA LEU A 359 -3.37 15.20 -14.95
C LEU A 359 -3.77 15.94 -16.22
N ALA A 360 -4.92 16.61 -16.26
CA ALA A 360 -5.38 17.25 -17.48
C ALA A 360 -4.51 18.46 -17.88
N ASN A 361 -4.33 19.42 -16.95
CA ASN A 361 -3.55 20.65 -17.20
C ASN A 361 -2.05 20.47 -16.97
N GLY A 362 -1.63 19.47 -16.18
CA GLY A 362 -0.22 19.13 -15.93
C GLY A 362 0.29 18.12 -16.96
N LEU A 363 0.37 16.83 -16.58
CA LEU A 363 1.01 15.78 -17.39
C LEU A 363 0.42 15.66 -18.80
N GLY A 364 -0.90 15.67 -18.94
CA GLY A 364 -1.58 15.54 -20.24
C GLY A 364 -1.26 16.71 -21.17
N ASN A 365 -1.28 17.94 -20.63
CA ASN A 365 -0.92 19.15 -21.37
C ASN A 365 0.57 19.17 -21.75
N LEU A 366 1.46 18.83 -20.81
CA LEU A 366 2.92 18.77 -21.06
C LEU A 366 3.23 17.83 -22.23
N VAL A 367 2.71 16.59 -22.21
CA VAL A 367 2.93 15.60 -23.29
C VAL A 367 2.38 16.12 -24.61
N SER A 368 1.11 16.55 -24.65
CA SER A 368 0.43 17.00 -25.86
C SER A 368 1.11 18.22 -26.45
N ARG A 369 1.46 19.23 -25.63
CA ARG A 369 2.09 20.47 -26.05
C ARG A 369 3.50 20.24 -26.60
N THR A 370 4.31 19.45 -25.90
CA THR A 370 5.68 19.13 -26.32
C THR A 370 5.68 18.41 -27.65
N LEU A 371 4.90 17.31 -27.78
CA LEU A 371 4.85 16.56 -29.02
C LEU A 371 4.27 17.35 -30.19
N SER A 372 3.28 18.24 -29.94
CA SER A 372 2.76 19.15 -30.95
C SER A 372 3.83 20.10 -31.46
N MET A 373 4.68 20.63 -30.58
CA MET A 373 5.80 21.49 -30.95
C MET A 373 6.88 20.72 -31.72
N VAL A 374 7.20 19.49 -31.31
CA VAL A 374 8.13 18.61 -32.04
C VAL A 374 7.62 18.35 -33.47
N HIS A 375 6.34 18.03 -33.64
CA HIS A 375 5.75 17.86 -34.98
C HIS A 375 5.76 19.14 -35.79
N ARG A 376 5.36 20.26 -35.18
CA ARG A 376 5.22 21.54 -35.89
C ARG A 376 6.57 22.13 -36.32
N TYR A 377 7.58 22.03 -35.48
CA TYR A 377 8.84 22.74 -35.69
C TYR A 377 9.99 21.83 -36.17
N LEU A 378 9.93 20.53 -35.83
CA LEU A 378 10.98 19.56 -36.18
C LEU A 378 10.46 18.44 -37.10
N GLY A 379 9.23 18.52 -37.62
CA GLY A 379 8.66 17.48 -38.48
C GLY A 379 8.49 16.13 -37.77
N GLY A 380 8.36 16.11 -36.46
CA GLY A 380 8.24 14.89 -35.65
C GLY A 380 9.55 14.19 -35.33
N ARG A 381 10.71 14.72 -35.76
CA ARG A 381 12.04 14.10 -35.62
C ARG A 381 12.88 14.89 -34.61
N LEU A 382 13.36 14.20 -33.59
CA LEU A 382 14.26 14.79 -32.58
C LEU A 382 15.69 14.83 -33.07
N SER A 383 16.44 15.89 -32.66
CA SER A 383 17.88 15.97 -32.88
C SER A 383 18.59 16.12 -31.52
N ARG A 384 19.52 15.20 -31.25
CA ARG A 384 20.35 15.24 -30.05
C ARG A 384 21.52 16.14 -30.26
N ILE A 385 21.40 17.43 -29.92
CA ILE A 385 22.45 18.41 -30.09
C ILE A 385 23.37 18.38 -28.87
N GLN A 386 24.62 17.95 -29.08
CA GLN A 386 25.69 18.05 -28.09
C GLN A 386 26.34 19.43 -28.21
N SER A 387 25.83 20.42 -27.47
CA SER A 387 26.44 21.74 -27.43
C SER A 387 27.55 21.83 -26.39
N LYS A 388 28.76 22.30 -26.81
CA LYS A 388 29.85 22.67 -25.88
C LYS A 388 29.67 24.07 -25.26
N GLN A 389 28.69 24.85 -25.69
CA GLN A 389 28.41 26.21 -25.17
C GLN A 389 26.92 26.40 -24.95
N SER A 390 26.52 26.52 -23.69
CA SER A 390 25.13 26.86 -23.32
C SER A 390 24.90 28.35 -23.40
N THR A 391 23.90 28.80 -24.15
CA THR A 391 23.39 30.18 -24.06
C THR A 391 22.68 30.44 -22.73
N LYS A 392 22.92 31.61 -22.14
CA LYS A 392 22.74 31.93 -20.71
C LYS A 392 21.34 31.82 -20.10
N LEU A 393 20.27 31.53 -20.83
CA LEU A 393 18.89 31.61 -20.29
C LEU A 393 18.15 30.26 -20.21
N ALA A 394 18.20 29.43 -21.23
CA ALA A 394 17.57 28.11 -21.20
C ALA A 394 18.44 27.02 -20.54
N SER A 395 19.74 27.29 -20.46
CA SER A 395 20.75 26.34 -20.02
C SER A 395 20.77 26.06 -18.51
N SER A 396 20.49 27.03 -17.65
CA SER A 396 20.57 26.77 -16.19
C SER A 396 19.47 25.85 -15.70
N TRP A 397 18.33 25.86 -16.35
CA TRP A 397 17.11 25.18 -15.93
C TRP A 397 17.01 23.76 -16.49
N LEU A 398 17.24 23.61 -17.81
CA LEU A 398 17.31 22.28 -18.44
C LEU A 398 18.56 21.53 -17.98
N ASN A 399 19.67 22.24 -17.75
CA ASN A 399 20.86 21.66 -17.12
C ASN A 399 20.62 21.28 -15.66
N SER A 400 19.78 22.01 -14.92
CA SER A 400 19.41 21.60 -13.54
C SER A 400 18.48 20.38 -13.52
N ILE A 401 17.58 20.22 -14.51
CA ILE A 401 16.78 19.01 -14.67
C ILE A 401 17.66 17.86 -15.15
N GLU A 402 18.50 18.08 -16.17
CA GLU A 402 19.47 17.12 -16.67
C GLU A 402 20.46 16.69 -15.58
N GLN A 403 21.06 17.64 -14.88
CA GLN A 403 21.95 17.37 -13.75
C GLN A 403 21.18 16.74 -12.57
N GLY A 404 19.98 17.18 -12.30
CA GLY A 404 19.15 16.61 -11.25
C GLY A 404 18.70 15.18 -11.55
N VAL A 405 18.44 14.84 -12.82
CA VAL A 405 18.19 13.46 -13.24
C VAL A 405 19.47 12.63 -13.23
N LEU A 406 20.61 13.23 -13.65
CA LEU A 406 21.92 12.57 -13.70
C LEU A 406 22.58 12.41 -12.33
N THR A 407 22.51 13.43 -11.46
CA THR A 407 23.22 13.46 -10.18
C THR A 407 22.33 13.17 -8.99
N GLY A 408 21.02 13.16 -9.18
CA GLY A 408 20.08 13.08 -8.08
C GLY A 408 20.02 14.32 -7.18
N GLU A 409 20.69 15.43 -7.55
CA GLU A 409 20.89 16.63 -6.71
C GLU A 409 19.81 17.71 -6.82
N THR A 410 18.76 17.54 -7.62
CA THR A 410 17.69 18.55 -7.74
C THR A 410 16.92 18.82 -6.44
N PHE A 411 17.21 18.02 -5.40
CA PHE A 411 16.59 18.17 -4.09
C PHE A 411 17.67 18.04 -3.01
N SER A 412 18.03 19.14 -2.38
CA SER A 412 18.94 19.18 -1.26
C SER A 412 18.40 18.36 -0.07
N TYR A 413 18.79 17.11 0.02
CA TYR A 413 18.79 16.33 1.25
C TYR A 413 20.09 15.53 1.33
N SER A 414 20.80 15.75 2.44
CA SER A 414 22.05 15.18 2.97
C SER A 414 22.70 14.00 2.23
N GLU A 415 24.01 14.19 2.07
CA GLU A 415 25.08 13.28 1.66
C GLU A 415 24.93 11.86 2.24
N ASP A 416 25.25 10.89 1.39
CA ASP A 416 25.50 9.47 1.60
C ASP A 416 24.48 8.50 1.00
N PHE A 417 24.48 8.32 -0.34
CA PHE A 417 24.05 7.06 -0.99
C PHE A 417 24.09 7.16 -2.53
N ASP A 418 24.52 6.10 -3.20
CA ASP A 418 24.49 5.86 -4.66
C ASP A 418 23.08 5.76 -5.28
N GLU A 419 22.03 6.33 -4.66
CA GLU A 419 20.64 6.21 -5.09
C GLU A 419 20.08 7.54 -5.61
N THR A 420 19.26 7.48 -6.67
CA THR A 420 18.55 8.66 -7.17
C THR A 420 17.58 9.22 -6.14
N PRO A 421 17.17 10.50 -6.18
CA PRO A 421 16.15 11.06 -5.29
C PRO A 421 14.84 10.27 -5.32
N TYR A 422 14.48 9.72 -6.48
CA TYR A 422 13.31 8.86 -6.65
C TYR A 422 13.48 7.55 -5.87
N ASP A 423 14.64 6.89 -5.94
CA ASP A 423 14.96 5.71 -5.16
C ASP A 423 14.93 5.97 -3.66
N LYS A 424 15.51 7.09 -3.21
CA LYS A 424 15.56 7.47 -1.79
C LYS A 424 14.18 7.59 -1.14
N VAL A 425 13.15 7.98 -1.89
CA VAL A 425 11.76 8.09 -1.36
C VAL A 425 11.05 6.75 -1.30
N PHE A 426 11.38 5.82 -2.19
CA PHE A 426 10.84 4.47 -2.20
C PHE A 426 11.69 3.45 -1.44
N SER A 427 12.94 3.79 -1.10
CA SER A 427 13.84 2.87 -0.41
C SER A 427 13.48 2.70 1.07
N LEU A 428 13.87 1.55 1.61
CA LEU A 428 13.87 1.31 3.06
C LEU A 428 14.72 2.38 3.79
N PRO A 429 14.32 2.88 4.95
CA PRO A 429 13.17 2.44 5.73
C PRO A 429 11.90 3.30 5.59
N LYS A 430 11.77 4.19 4.60
CA LYS A 430 10.79 5.28 4.68
C LYS A 430 9.51 5.09 3.87
N PHE A 431 9.51 4.39 2.73
CA PHE A 431 8.34 4.14 1.86
C PHE A 431 7.39 5.34 1.68
N GLN A 432 7.94 6.52 1.42
CA GLN A 432 7.16 7.77 1.36
C GLN A 432 6.60 8.00 -0.05
N VAL A 433 5.65 7.17 -0.48
CA VAL A 433 5.06 7.19 -1.83
C VAL A 433 4.54 8.57 -2.22
N HIS A 434 3.90 9.32 -1.28
CA HIS A 434 3.43 10.67 -1.53
C HIS A 434 4.55 11.65 -1.94
N LYS A 435 5.77 11.48 -1.42
CA LYS A 435 6.91 12.31 -1.83
C LYS A 435 7.39 11.98 -3.23
N ALA A 436 7.38 10.70 -3.61
CA ALA A 436 7.70 10.30 -4.98
C ALA A 436 6.70 10.90 -5.98
N VAL A 437 5.41 10.85 -5.67
CA VAL A 437 4.37 11.52 -6.47
C VAL A 437 4.60 13.03 -6.50
N GLY A 438 4.94 13.65 -5.36
CA GLY A 438 5.27 15.07 -5.26
C GLY A 438 6.44 15.48 -6.15
N LEU A 439 7.50 14.66 -6.21
CA LEU A 439 8.65 14.84 -7.10
C LEU A 439 8.25 14.87 -8.58
N ILE A 440 7.41 13.93 -9.00
CA ILE A 440 6.90 13.87 -10.37
C ILE A 440 6.10 15.12 -10.70
N ILE A 441 5.18 15.52 -9.81
CA ILE A 441 4.35 16.72 -9.96
C ILE A 441 5.22 17.99 -10.07
N GLU A 442 6.23 18.10 -9.22
CA GLU A 442 7.17 19.22 -9.27
C GLU A 442 7.97 19.25 -10.57
N THR A 443 8.42 18.09 -11.06
CA THR A 443 9.12 17.97 -12.33
C THR A 443 8.24 18.41 -13.51
N ILE A 444 6.96 18.03 -13.53
CA ILE A 444 5.97 18.49 -14.52
C ILE A 444 5.84 20.01 -14.49
N ALA A 445 5.65 20.60 -13.30
CA ALA A 445 5.52 22.05 -13.13
C ALA A 445 6.78 22.81 -13.57
N LYS A 446 7.95 22.18 -13.35
CA LYS A 446 9.23 22.70 -13.84
C LYS A 446 9.30 22.71 -15.36
N CYS A 447 8.86 21.66 -16.03
CA CYS A 447 8.81 21.60 -17.49
C CYS A 447 7.86 22.65 -18.09
N ASP A 448 6.69 22.84 -17.52
CA ASP A 448 5.75 23.88 -17.98
C ASP A 448 6.36 25.27 -17.87
N ARG A 449 7.03 25.57 -16.76
CA ARG A 449 7.77 26.84 -16.59
C ARG A 449 8.88 27.00 -17.63
N ALA A 450 9.67 25.96 -17.86
CA ALA A 450 10.73 25.99 -18.88
C ALA A 450 10.18 26.25 -20.29
N ILE A 451 9.01 25.71 -20.64
CA ILE A 451 8.32 26.00 -21.90
C ILE A 451 7.91 27.48 -22.01
N GLU A 452 7.36 28.05 -20.93
CA GLU A 452 6.97 29.48 -20.94
C GLU A 452 8.18 30.42 -21.03
N GLU A 453 9.23 30.15 -20.28
CA GLU A 453 10.45 30.97 -20.23
C GLU A 453 11.25 30.90 -21.53
N SER A 454 11.40 29.72 -22.12
CA SER A 454 12.13 29.53 -23.38
C SER A 454 11.34 29.93 -24.62
N ALA A 455 10.01 30.02 -24.50
CA ALA A 455 9.09 30.40 -25.57
C ALA A 455 9.44 29.77 -26.94
N PRO A 456 9.41 28.43 -27.11
CA PRO A 456 9.84 27.74 -28.33
C PRO A 456 9.14 28.26 -29.59
N TRP A 457 7.92 28.75 -29.49
CA TRP A 457 7.15 29.39 -30.57
C TRP A 457 7.74 30.73 -31.04
N GLN A 458 8.55 31.41 -30.20
CA GLN A 458 9.29 32.61 -30.62
C GLN A 458 10.61 32.22 -31.28
N LEU A 459 11.34 31.26 -30.69
CA LEU A 459 12.59 30.74 -31.28
C LEU A 459 12.36 30.19 -32.70
N ALA A 460 11.24 29.53 -32.93
CA ALA A 460 10.87 28.99 -34.23
C ALA A 460 10.66 30.03 -35.34
N LYS A 461 10.59 31.34 -35.02
CA LYS A 461 10.45 32.40 -36.00
C LYS A 461 11.78 32.81 -36.66
N ASP A 462 12.89 32.50 -36.05
CA ASP A 462 14.21 32.85 -36.51
C ASP A 462 15.06 31.57 -36.72
N PRO A 463 15.44 31.25 -37.98
CA PRO A 463 16.23 30.07 -38.28
C PRO A 463 17.57 29.97 -37.54
N THR A 464 18.12 31.10 -37.08
CA THR A 464 19.39 31.11 -36.30
C THR A 464 19.24 30.43 -34.95
N ASN A 465 18.00 30.28 -34.42
CA ASN A 465 17.70 29.61 -33.17
C ASN A 465 17.37 28.12 -33.35
N ALA A 466 17.53 27.54 -34.54
CA ALA A 466 17.09 26.17 -34.85
C ALA A 466 17.74 25.10 -33.94
N GLU A 467 19.02 25.25 -33.62
CA GLU A 467 19.74 24.33 -32.72
C GLU A 467 19.23 24.43 -31.29
N GLU A 468 18.99 25.64 -30.78
CA GLU A 468 18.48 25.86 -29.44
C GLU A 468 17.05 25.31 -29.30
N LEU A 469 16.19 25.57 -30.30
CA LEU A 469 14.85 25.02 -30.36
C LEU A 469 14.85 23.48 -30.35
N ALA A 470 15.70 22.86 -31.15
CA ALA A 470 15.83 21.42 -31.24
C ALA A 470 16.28 20.82 -29.88
N ARG A 471 17.26 21.48 -29.23
CA ARG A 471 17.77 21.08 -27.92
C ARG A 471 16.69 21.14 -26.84
N ILE A 472 15.91 22.24 -26.79
CA ILE A 472 14.82 22.40 -25.82
C ILE A 472 13.79 21.29 -26.01
N LEU A 473 13.35 21.05 -27.25
CA LEU A 473 12.33 20.05 -27.54
C LEU A 473 12.82 18.61 -27.31
N TYR A 474 14.09 18.32 -27.59
CA TYR A 474 14.72 17.05 -27.23
C TYR A 474 14.68 16.84 -25.71
N ASN A 475 15.15 17.82 -24.94
CA ASN A 475 15.24 17.71 -23.49
C ASN A 475 13.85 17.57 -22.84
N LEU A 476 12.85 18.31 -23.29
CA LEU A 476 11.47 18.17 -22.82
C LEU A 476 10.90 16.76 -23.12
N THR A 477 11.20 16.23 -24.31
CA THR A 477 10.74 14.89 -24.70
C THR A 477 11.42 13.81 -23.84
N GLU A 478 12.70 13.99 -23.54
CA GLU A 478 13.47 13.08 -22.70
C GLU A 478 12.97 13.09 -21.24
N VAL A 479 12.66 14.26 -20.68
CA VAL A 479 12.03 14.37 -19.34
C VAL A 479 10.66 13.66 -19.32
N ILE A 480 9.85 13.82 -20.36
CA ILE A 480 8.55 13.12 -20.47
C ILE A 480 8.75 11.61 -20.43
N ARG A 481 9.78 11.08 -21.10
CA ARG A 481 10.13 9.66 -21.07
C ARG A 481 10.50 9.21 -19.64
N VAL A 482 11.31 9.98 -18.94
CA VAL A 482 11.70 9.70 -17.55
C VAL A 482 10.50 9.76 -16.62
N ILE A 483 9.65 10.79 -16.76
CA ILE A 483 8.40 10.90 -15.99
C ILE A 483 7.52 9.67 -16.22
N ALA A 484 7.42 9.16 -17.46
CA ALA A 484 6.64 7.96 -17.75
C ALA A 484 7.13 6.74 -16.96
N ILE A 485 8.46 6.57 -16.85
CA ILE A 485 9.06 5.50 -16.01
C ILE A 485 8.71 5.72 -14.54
N TRP A 486 8.94 6.91 -14.02
CA TRP A 486 8.71 7.21 -12.60
C TRP A 486 7.25 7.11 -12.16
N ILE A 487 6.29 7.45 -13.05
CA ILE A 487 4.87 7.38 -12.71
C ILE A 487 4.28 5.97 -12.88
N SER A 488 4.97 5.07 -13.57
CA SER A 488 4.46 3.74 -13.90
C SER A 488 4.01 2.89 -12.71
N PRO A 489 4.62 2.94 -11.52
CA PRO A 489 4.11 2.21 -10.36
C PRO A 489 2.72 2.69 -9.92
N VAL A 490 2.43 3.98 -10.09
CA VAL A 490 1.15 4.59 -9.70
C VAL A 490 0.13 4.50 -10.85
N MET A 491 0.57 4.80 -12.08
CA MET A 491 -0.27 4.95 -13.26
C MET A 491 0.32 4.18 -14.46
N PRO A 492 0.28 2.84 -14.44
CA PRO A 492 0.94 2.00 -15.45
C PRO A 492 0.42 2.21 -16.87
N LYS A 493 -0.91 2.31 -17.05
CA LYS A 493 -1.51 2.52 -18.39
C LYS A 493 -1.17 3.89 -18.96
N THR A 494 -1.11 4.92 -18.13
CA THR A 494 -0.65 6.26 -18.52
C THR A 494 0.80 6.23 -18.99
N ALA A 495 1.67 5.55 -18.26
CA ALA A 495 3.07 5.37 -18.66
C ALA A 495 3.18 4.72 -20.04
N HIS A 496 2.47 3.61 -20.26
CA HIS A 496 2.41 2.96 -21.58
C HIS A 496 1.84 3.87 -22.66
N GLY A 497 0.78 4.64 -22.36
CA GLY A 497 0.21 5.61 -23.29
C GLY A 497 1.18 6.75 -23.68
N ILE A 498 2.06 7.16 -22.77
CA ILE A 498 3.14 8.11 -23.07
C ILE A 498 4.20 7.44 -23.96
N PHE A 499 4.65 6.22 -23.64
CA PHE A 499 5.61 5.49 -24.47
C PHE A 499 5.10 5.23 -25.89
N ASP A 500 3.81 4.92 -26.06
CA ASP A 500 3.19 4.78 -27.37
C ASP A 500 3.26 6.09 -28.17
N GLN A 501 3.04 7.24 -27.54
CA GLN A 501 3.15 8.55 -28.18
C GLN A 501 4.60 8.98 -28.42
N LEU A 502 5.54 8.51 -27.61
CA LEU A 502 6.96 8.70 -27.84
C LEU A 502 7.53 7.75 -28.90
N ASN A 503 6.77 6.77 -29.40
CA ASN A 503 7.27 5.64 -30.19
C ASN A 503 8.44 4.91 -29.49
N TRP A 504 8.45 4.91 -28.17
CA TRP A 504 9.41 4.18 -27.38
C TRP A 504 9.08 2.69 -27.41
N LYS A 505 9.81 1.95 -28.22
CA LYS A 505 9.64 0.51 -28.37
C LYS A 505 10.71 -0.19 -27.55
N MET A 506 10.36 -0.66 -26.38
CA MET A 506 11.11 -1.71 -25.71
C MET A 506 10.41 -3.03 -25.98
N GLU A 507 11.16 -4.08 -26.25
CA GLU A 507 10.63 -5.43 -26.33
C GLU A 507 9.91 -5.73 -25.02
N LEU A 508 8.70 -6.24 -25.12
CA LEU A 508 7.98 -6.78 -23.98
C LEU A 508 8.90 -7.87 -23.38
N SER A 509 9.53 -7.56 -22.26
CA SER A 509 10.08 -8.63 -21.44
C SER A 509 8.88 -9.49 -21.03
N GLU A 510 9.10 -10.79 -20.76
CA GLU A 510 8.07 -11.67 -20.18
C GLU A 510 7.47 -11.12 -18.86
N LYS A 511 7.99 -9.98 -18.38
CA LYS A 511 7.48 -9.14 -17.31
C LYS A 511 6.51 -8.11 -17.86
N GLU A 512 5.50 -7.75 -17.11
CA GLU A 512 4.43 -6.81 -17.49
C GLU A 512 4.92 -5.42 -17.95
N GLU A 513 6.18 -5.05 -17.67
CA GLU A 513 6.73 -3.72 -17.91
C GLU A 513 7.70 -3.71 -19.10
N ARG A 514 7.50 -2.76 -20.04
CA ARG A 514 8.36 -2.53 -21.21
C ARG A 514 9.70 -1.88 -20.87
N PHE A 515 9.98 -1.58 -19.61
CA PHE A 515 11.11 -0.76 -19.14
C PHE A 515 11.46 -1.13 -17.71
N SER A 516 12.63 -0.70 -17.30
CA SER A 516 13.12 -0.81 -15.92
C SER A 516 13.47 0.59 -15.39
N LEU A 517 13.75 0.69 -14.09
CA LEU A 517 14.21 1.95 -13.52
C LEU A 517 15.55 2.42 -14.11
N ALA A 518 16.42 1.49 -14.52
CA ALA A 518 17.68 1.82 -15.18
C ALA A 518 17.47 2.56 -16.52
N ASP A 519 16.32 2.38 -17.16
CA ASP A 519 15.98 3.12 -18.39
C ASP A 519 15.62 4.59 -18.13
N ALA A 520 15.50 5.03 -16.87
CA ALA A 520 15.33 6.44 -16.50
C ALA A 520 16.63 7.26 -16.65
N GLU A 521 17.75 6.62 -17.02
CA GLU A 521 18.99 7.31 -17.37
C GLU A 521 18.76 8.32 -18.50
N TRP A 522 19.39 9.49 -18.38
CA TRP A 522 19.27 10.58 -19.34
C TRP A 522 19.88 10.27 -20.70
N GLY A 523 19.26 10.78 -21.78
CA GLY A 523 19.80 10.70 -23.13
C GLY A 523 19.57 9.35 -23.82
N ARG A 524 18.56 8.60 -23.41
CA ARG A 524 18.21 7.32 -24.03
C ARG A 524 17.44 7.45 -25.35
N LEU A 525 16.78 8.59 -25.62
CA LEU A 525 16.20 8.84 -26.94
C LEU A 525 17.33 9.05 -27.96
N PRO A 526 17.40 8.24 -29.03
CA PRO A 526 18.47 8.35 -30.00
C PRO A 526 18.36 9.63 -30.85
N ASP A 527 19.49 10.06 -31.42
CA ASP A 527 19.44 11.11 -32.43
C ASP A 527 18.61 10.67 -33.65
N GLY A 528 17.81 11.60 -34.17
CA GLY A 528 16.87 11.30 -35.25
C GLY A 528 15.62 10.51 -34.84
N HIS A 529 15.35 10.31 -33.55
CA HIS A 529 14.17 9.62 -33.08
C HIS A 529 12.88 10.30 -33.55
N VAL A 530 11.91 9.50 -34.02
CA VAL A 530 10.63 10.00 -34.53
C VAL A 530 9.54 9.72 -33.51
N VAL A 531 8.94 10.79 -32.98
CA VAL A 531 7.82 10.69 -32.03
C VAL A 531 6.48 10.50 -32.76
N GLY A 532 5.54 9.84 -32.09
CA GLY A 532 4.16 9.68 -32.56
C GLY A 532 3.35 10.99 -32.47
N LYS A 533 2.18 11.01 -33.07
CA LYS A 533 1.25 12.14 -32.96
C LYS A 533 0.66 12.21 -31.55
N PRO A 534 0.54 13.41 -30.98
CA PRO A 534 -0.05 13.56 -29.65
C PRO A 534 -1.50 13.12 -29.63
N LYS A 535 -1.89 12.42 -28.56
CA LYS A 535 -3.27 12.03 -28.23
C LYS A 535 -3.58 12.50 -26.81
N PRO A 536 -4.79 13.02 -26.55
CA PRO A 536 -5.18 13.40 -25.20
C PRO A 536 -5.06 12.20 -24.23
N LEU A 537 -4.29 12.36 -23.14
CA LEU A 537 -4.20 11.36 -22.07
C LEU A 537 -5.34 11.53 -21.05
N PHE A 538 -5.63 12.78 -20.71
CA PHE A 538 -6.62 13.14 -19.71
C PHE A 538 -7.50 14.27 -20.23
N PRO A 539 -8.76 13.98 -20.68
CA PRO A 539 -9.71 15.03 -20.98
C PRO A 539 -10.08 15.78 -19.71
N ARG A 540 -10.18 17.11 -19.79
CA ARG A 540 -10.61 17.92 -18.65
C ARG A 540 -12.04 17.56 -18.25
N ILE A 541 -12.26 17.33 -16.96
CA ILE A 541 -13.61 17.12 -16.42
C ILE A 541 -14.18 18.48 -16.05
N GLU A 542 -15.29 18.85 -16.68
CA GLU A 542 -15.98 20.10 -16.37
C GLU A 542 -16.66 20.00 -15.01
N THR A 543 -16.54 21.03 -14.21
CA THR A 543 -17.37 21.18 -13.02
C THR A 543 -18.73 21.69 -13.49
N ASP A 544 -19.81 21.00 -13.16
CA ASP A 544 -21.15 21.57 -13.31
C ASP A 544 -21.16 22.91 -12.56
N LYS A 545 -21.25 24.00 -13.34
CA LYS A 545 -21.49 25.32 -12.79
C LYS A 545 -22.96 25.37 -12.36
N GLY A 546 -23.23 25.00 -11.12
CA GLY A 546 -24.55 25.20 -10.56
C GLY A 546 -24.97 24.14 -9.54
N VAL A 547 -24.69 24.33 -8.29
CA VAL A 547 -25.74 24.53 -7.26
C VAL A 547 -25.11 25.38 -6.17
#